data_a8f66ce0eed60bcc24a301cb909b709f
#
_entry.id   a8f66ce0eed60bcc24a301cb909b709f
#
_cell.length_a   1.000
_cell.length_b   1.000
_cell.length_c   1.000
_cell.angle_alpha   90.00
_cell.angle_beta   90.00
_cell.angle_gamma   90.00
#
_symmetry.space_group_name_H-M   'P 1'
#
loop_
_entity.id
_entity.type
_entity.pdbx_description
1 polymer ?
#
loop_
_entity_poly.entity_id
_entity_poly.type
_entity_poly.pdbx_seq_one_letter_code
_entity_poly.pdbx_strand_id
1 'polypeptide(L)'
;MLHYAREAVERGDYDLAVFFAEQAAQLYSKSVILELTGEVPRTNSIRQLLYMIGDLVSDRQRMRIIEFVRQYRSLLAGLEDAYIASRYLYRRYGRDEALDLVRIAEMVIKVVKDLKVTG
;
A
#
# COMPACT_ATOMS: atom_id res chain seq x y z
N MET A 1 -7.80 -1.40 9.04
CA MET A 1 -6.44 -0.91 9.42
C MET A 1 -6.20 0.56 9.12
N LEU A 2 -6.71 1.10 8.01
CA LEU A 2 -6.56 2.54 7.75
C LEU A 2 -7.19 3.40 8.84
N HIS A 3 -8.30 2.96 9.39
CA HIS A 3 -8.94 3.59 10.52
C HIS A 3 -7.97 3.74 11.71
N TYR A 4 -7.23 2.68 12.03
CA TYR A 4 -6.25 2.72 13.11
C TYR A 4 -5.05 3.59 12.77
N ALA A 5 -4.66 3.64 11.50
CA ALA A 5 -3.58 4.51 11.06
C ALA A 5 -3.94 5.98 11.30
N ARG A 6 -5.15 6.38 10.96
CA ARG A 6 -5.60 7.76 11.18
C ARG A 6 -5.71 8.10 12.66
N GLU A 7 -6.23 7.20 13.48
CA GLU A 7 -6.27 7.41 14.93
C GLU A 7 -4.86 7.57 15.49
N ALA A 8 -3.91 6.78 15.03
CA ALA A 8 -2.53 6.87 15.50
C ALA A 8 -1.89 8.22 15.14
N VAL A 9 -2.19 8.76 13.95
CA VAL A 9 -1.73 10.10 13.58
C VAL A 9 -2.29 11.15 14.55
N GLU A 10 -3.57 11.07 14.87
CA GLU A 10 -4.20 12.03 15.78
C GLU A 10 -3.60 11.98 17.18
N ARG A 11 -3.17 10.81 17.63
CA ARG A 11 -2.51 10.65 18.94
C ARG A 11 -1.02 10.98 18.91
N GLY A 12 -0.45 11.26 17.75
CA GLY A 12 0.98 11.50 17.62
C GLY A 12 1.83 10.22 17.56
N ASP A 13 1.22 9.06 17.38
CA ASP A 13 1.91 7.77 17.25
C ASP A 13 2.25 7.53 15.78
N TYR A 14 3.19 8.31 15.25
CA TYR A 14 3.47 8.34 13.81
C TYR A 14 4.08 7.04 13.29
N ASP A 15 4.95 6.40 14.07
CA ASP A 15 5.55 5.12 13.67
C ASP A 15 4.46 4.05 13.55
N LEU A 16 3.54 4.02 14.50
CA LEU A 16 2.43 3.08 14.48
C LEU A 16 1.48 3.39 13.32
N ALA A 17 1.24 4.66 13.03
CA ALA A 17 0.40 5.07 11.91
C ALA A 17 0.95 4.55 10.58
N VAL A 18 2.26 4.71 10.36
CA VAL A 18 2.91 4.26 9.12
C VAL A 18 2.88 2.73 9.03
N PHE A 19 3.12 2.04 10.15
CA PHE A 19 3.01 0.58 10.18
C PHE A 19 1.62 0.10 9.78
N PHE A 20 0.57 0.66 10.38
CA PHE A 20 -0.81 0.28 10.03
C PHE A 20 -1.13 0.60 8.57
N ALA A 21 -0.64 1.73 8.06
CA ALA A 21 -0.87 2.12 6.67
C ALA A 21 -0.23 1.11 5.71
N GLU A 22 1.02 0.74 5.96
CA GLU A 22 1.73 -0.24 5.16
C GLU A 22 1.01 -1.59 5.19
N GLN A 23 0.63 -2.06 6.37
CA GLN A 23 -0.07 -3.33 6.52
C GLN A 23 -1.43 -3.32 5.80
N ALA A 24 -2.16 -2.22 5.89
CA ALA A 24 -3.44 -2.10 5.20
C ALA A 24 -3.29 -2.24 3.68
N ALA A 25 -2.35 -1.51 3.09
CA ALA A 25 -2.11 -1.55 1.66
C ALA A 25 -1.59 -2.91 1.20
N GLN A 26 -0.65 -3.48 1.95
CA GLN A 26 -0.06 -4.78 1.64
C GLN A 26 -1.10 -5.90 1.69
N LEU A 27 -1.81 -5.99 2.83
CA LEU A 27 -2.76 -7.08 3.04
C LEU A 27 -3.96 -6.99 2.12
N TYR A 28 -4.44 -5.77 1.83
CA TYR A 28 -5.54 -5.61 0.88
C TYR A 28 -5.13 -6.07 -0.51
N SER A 29 -3.95 -5.66 -0.99
CA SER A 29 -3.45 -6.06 -2.31
C SER A 29 -3.26 -7.57 -2.40
N LYS A 30 -2.72 -8.20 -1.35
CA LYS A 30 -2.58 -9.66 -1.29
C LYS A 30 -3.94 -10.35 -1.32
N SER A 31 -4.94 -9.79 -0.62
CA SER A 31 -6.29 -10.39 -0.61
C SER A 31 -6.93 -10.38 -1.99
N VAL A 32 -6.70 -9.33 -2.77
CA VAL A 32 -7.21 -9.24 -4.14
C VAL A 32 -6.53 -10.28 -5.03
N ILE A 33 -5.21 -10.45 -4.91
CA ILE A 33 -4.50 -11.47 -5.69
C ILE A 33 -4.98 -12.87 -5.31
N LEU A 34 -5.16 -13.14 -4.02
CA LEU A 34 -5.72 -14.40 -3.55
C LEU A 34 -7.09 -14.67 -4.15
N GLU A 35 -7.96 -13.66 -4.17
CA GLU A 35 -9.30 -13.76 -4.75
C GLU A 35 -9.25 -14.10 -6.25
N LEU A 36 -8.30 -13.49 -6.98
CA LEU A 36 -8.19 -13.66 -8.42
C LEU A 36 -7.44 -14.93 -8.85
N THR A 37 -6.50 -15.41 -8.04
CA THR A 37 -5.61 -16.52 -8.42
C THR A 37 -5.71 -17.75 -7.54
N GLY A 38 -6.27 -17.60 -6.34
CA GLY A 38 -6.30 -18.69 -5.36
C GLY A 38 -5.01 -18.83 -4.56
N GLU A 39 -4.03 -17.97 -4.78
CA GLU A 39 -2.73 -18.05 -4.10
C GLU A 39 -2.33 -16.72 -3.49
N VAL A 40 -1.69 -16.79 -2.32
CA VAL A 40 -1.15 -15.60 -1.64
C VAL A 40 0.29 -15.38 -2.13
N PRO A 41 0.60 -14.20 -2.71
CA PRO A 41 1.97 -13.94 -3.15
C PRO A 41 2.93 -13.81 -1.96
N ARG A 42 4.19 -14.15 -2.19
CA ARG A 42 5.21 -14.14 -1.13
C ARG A 42 5.86 -12.78 -0.93
N THR A 43 5.83 -11.93 -1.94
CA THR A 43 6.44 -10.61 -1.83
C THR A 43 5.65 -9.71 -0.88
N ASN A 44 6.36 -8.84 -0.16
CA ASN A 44 5.77 -7.82 0.67
C ASN A 44 5.87 -6.42 0.04
N SER A 45 6.45 -6.33 -1.15
CA SER A 45 6.57 -5.07 -1.88
C SER A 45 5.22 -4.67 -2.46
N ILE A 46 4.69 -3.55 -2.03
CA ILE A 46 3.41 -3.03 -2.52
C ILE A 46 3.47 -2.77 -4.02
N ARG A 47 4.61 -2.25 -4.53
CA ARG A 47 4.78 -2.00 -5.97
C ARG A 47 4.72 -3.30 -6.76
N GLN A 48 5.38 -4.37 -6.28
CA GLN A 48 5.32 -5.68 -6.94
C GLN A 48 3.91 -6.25 -6.91
N LEU A 49 3.21 -6.11 -5.78
CA LEU A 49 1.82 -6.55 -5.66
C LEU A 49 0.93 -5.82 -6.67
N LEU A 50 1.13 -4.52 -6.83
CA LEU A 50 0.38 -3.75 -7.82
C LEU A 50 0.65 -4.21 -9.24
N TYR A 51 1.91 -4.48 -9.60
CA TYR A 51 2.24 -5.01 -10.92
C TYR A 51 1.63 -6.39 -11.14
N MET A 52 1.61 -7.25 -10.11
CA MET A 52 0.95 -8.56 -10.21
C MET A 52 -0.54 -8.40 -10.50
N ILE A 53 -1.21 -7.48 -9.80
CA ILE A 53 -2.62 -7.18 -10.07
C ILE A 53 -2.80 -6.67 -11.50
N GLY A 54 -1.88 -5.82 -11.97
CA GLY A 54 -1.90 -5.31 -13.34
C GLY A 54 -1.85 -6.40 -14.39
N ASP A 55 -1.15 -7.50 -14.12
CA ASP A 55 -1.07 -8.64 -15.03
C ASP A 55 -2.34 -9.48 -15.04
N LEU A 56 -3.24 -9.28 -14.08
CA LEU A 56 -4.48 -10.05 -13.92
C LEU A 56 -5.72 -9.30 -14.43
N VAL A 57 -5.57 -8.07 -14.89
CA VAL A 57 -6.69 -7.23 -15.33
C VAL A 57 -6.50 -6.83 -16.79
N SER A 58 -7.43 -6.03 -17.34
CA SER A 58 -7.34 -5.59 -18.74
C SER A 58 -6.11 -4.70 -18.99
N ASP A 59 -5.71 -4.59 -20.25
CA ASP A 59 -4.58 -3.73 -20.62
C ASP A 59 -4.79 -2.28 -20.19
N ARG A 60 -6.02 -1.79 -20.31
CA ARG A 60 -6.36 -0.44 -19.90
C ARG A 60 -6.14 -0.23 -18.40
N GLN A 61 -6.59 -1.19 -17.59
CA GLN A 61 -6.41 -1.13 -16.14
C GLN A 61 -4.96 -1.34 -15.74
N ARG A 62 -4.24 -2.19 -16.47
CA ARG A 62 -2.81 -2.38 -16.27
C ARG A 62 -2.07 -1.05 -16.46
N MET A 63 -2.40 -0.29 -17.50
CA MET A 63 -1.77 1.01 -17.75
C MET A 63 -2.04 1.99 -16.62
N ARG A 64 -3.22 1.97 -16.03
CA ARG A 64 -3.54 2.80 -14.87
C ARG A 64 -2.61 2.49 -13.69
N ILE A 65 -2.37 1.21 -13.45
CA ILE A 65 -1.47 0.78 -12.38
C ILE A 65 -0.03 1.24 -12.65
N ILE A 66 0.44 1.04 -13.87
CA ILE A 66 1.81 1.43 -14.26
C ILE A 66 2.01 2.93 -14.06
N GLU A 67 1.05 3.74 -14.49
CA GLU A 67 1.13 5.19 -14.32
C GLU A 67 1.07 5.60 -12.85
N PHE A 68 0.22 4.95 -12.07
CA PHE A 68 0.12 5.21 -10.64
C PHE A 68 1.45 4.93 -9.95
N VAL A 69 2.05 3.76 -10.20
CA VAL A 69 3.33 3.39 -9.60
C VAL A 69 4.44 4.36 -10.03
N ARG A 70 4.46 4.76 -11.30
CA ARG A 70 5.44 5.71 -11.81
C ARG A 70 5.32 7.06 -11.12
N GLN A 71 4.10 7.56 -11.00
CA GLN A 71 3.84 8.88 -10.41
C GLN A 71 4.21 8.94 -8.92
N TYR A 72 3.94 7.88 -8.19
CA TYR A 72 4.09 7.85 -6.73
C TYR A 72 5.22 6.92 -6.27
N ARG A 73 6.20 6.67 -7.13
CA ARG A 73 7.28 5.71 -6.84
C ARG A 73 7.97 5.96 -5.51
N SER A 74 8.34 7.19 -5.21
CA SER A 74 9.07 7.53 -3.99
C SER A 74 8.22 7.30 -2.75
N LEU A 75 6.95 7.70 -2.79
CA LEU A 75 6.04 7.50 -1.66
C LEU A 75 5.76 6.03 -1.44
N LEU A 76 5.58 5.26 -2.52
CA LEU A 76 5.37 3.82 -2.42
C LEU A 76 6.59 3.11 -1.83
N ALA A 77 7.78 3.50 -2.27
CA ALA A 77 9.03 2.97 -1.70
C ALA A 77 9.12 3.30 -0.21
N GLY A 78 8.79 4.54 0.16
CA GLY A 78 8.80 4.95 1.57
C GLY A 78 7.80 4.17 2.41
N LEU A 79 6.63 3.87 1.86
CA LEU A 79 5.63 3.05 2.56
C LEU A 79 6.14 1.62 2.74
N GLU A 80 6.75 1.03 1.70
CA GLU A 80 7.33 -0.32 1.80
C GLU A 80 8.43 -0.41 2.86
N ASP A 81 9.24 0.63 3.00
CA ASP A 81 10.31 0.67 3.99
C ASP A 81 9.78 0.53 5.41
N ALA A 82 8.55 0.93 5.67
CA ALA A 82 7.94 0.82 6.99
C ALA A 82 7.83 -0.63 7.46
N TYR A 83 7.66 -1.58 6.54
CA TYR A 83 7.62 -2.99 6.88
C TYR A 83 8.94 -3.45 7.50
N ILE A 84 10.06 -3.05 6.91
CA ILE A 84 11.39 -3.40 7.40
C ILE A 84 11.72 -2.61 8.66
N ALA A 85 11.44 -1.32 8.68
CA ALA A 85 11.74 -0.44 9.81
C ALA A 85 11.05 -0.91 11.09
N SER A 86 9.81 -1.38 10.99
CA SER A 86 9.06 -1.84 12.15
C SER A 86 9.61 -3.13 12.75
N ARG A 87 10.37 -3.92 11.98
CA ARG A 87 10.87 -5.24 12.40
C ARG A 87 12.34 -5.27 12.75
N TYR A 88 13.16 -4.49 12.04
CA TYR A 88 14.61 -4.65 12.10
C TYR A 88 15.36 -3.36 12.38
N LEU A 89 14.79 -2.21 12.03
CA LEU A 89 15.45 -0.92 12.15
C LEU A 89 14.56 0.03 12.95
N TYR A 90 15.20 0.72 13.88
CA TYR A 90 14.51 1.76 14.62
C TYR A 90 14.48 3.01 13.74
N ARG A 91 13.29 3.51 13.44
CA ARG A 91 13.11 4.74 12.70
C ARG A 91 11.93 5.51 13.27
N ARG A 92 12.11 6.81 13.43
CA ARG A 92 11.00 7.68 13.83
C ARG A 92 10.50 8.47 12.64
N TYR A 93 9.19 8.48 12.48
CA TYR A 93 8.53 9.26 11.43
C TYR A 93 8.02 10.57 12.00
N GLY A 94 8.16 11.66 11.22
CA GLY A 94 7.53 12.93 11.56
C GLY A 94 6.05 12.92 11.18
N ARG A 95 5.32 13.93 11.64
CA ARG A 95 3.88 14.03 11.38
C ARG A 95 3.58 14.11 9.88
N ASP A 96 4.28 15.02 9.17
CA ASP A 96 4.00 15.23 7.74
C ASP A 96 4.34 14.00 6.93
N GLU A 97 5.44 13.35 7.24
CA GLU A 97 5.84 12.10 6.60
C GLU A 97 4.80 11.01 6.82
N ALA A 98 4.34 10.85 8.06
CA ALA A 98 3.31 9.87 8.38
C ALA A 98 2.01 10.15 7.64
N LEU A 99 1.59 11.40 7.56
CA LEU A 99 0.39 11.78 6.82
C LEU A 99 0.51 11.44 5.34
N ASP A 100 1.66 11.72 4.73
CA ASP A 100 1.89 11.40 3.31
C ASP A 100 1.83 9.90 3.07
N LEU A 101 2.41 9.11 3.97
CA LEU A 101 2.43 7.66 3.83
C LEU A 101 1.04 7.04 4.08
N VAL A 102 0.27 7.58 5.02
CA VAL A 102 -1.12 7.14 5.21
C VAL A 102 -1.94 7.45 3.97
N ARG A 103 -1.77 8.63 3.38
CA ARG A 103 -2.48 9.01 2.16
C ARG A 103 -2.14 8.11 0.98
N ILE A 104 -0.87 7.78 0.78
CA ILE A 104 -0.51 6.90 -0.34
C ILE A 104 -1.09 5.49 -0.13
N ALA A 105 -1.13 4.99 1.11
CA ALA A 105 -1.78 3.72 1.40
C ALA A 105 -3.27 3.75 1.05
N GLU A 106 -3.96 4.84 1.39
CA GLU A 106 -5.37 5.03 1.02
C GLU A 106 -5.55 5.03 -0.50
N MET A 107 -4.63 5.67 -1.22
CA MET A 107 -4.68 5.73 -2.68
C MET A 107 -4.46 4.35 -3.31
N VAL A 108 -3.54 3.55 -2.76
CA VAL A 108 -3.32 2.17 -3.22
C VAL A 108 -4.62 1.38 -3.11
N ILE A 109 -5.26 1.42 -1.96
CA ILE A 109 -6.50 0.66 -1.74
C ILE A 109 -7.59 1.15 -2.68
N LYS A 110 -7.72 2.46 -2.87
CA LYS A 110 -8.72 3.02 -3.77
C LYS A 110 -8.50 2.58 -5.23
N VAL A 111 -7.25 2.65 -5.71
CA VAL A 111 -6.92 2.23 -7.07
C VAL A 111 -7.29 0.77 -7.29
N VAL A 112 -6.94 -0.10 -6.33
CA VAL A 112 -7.24 -1.53 -6.44
C VAL A 112 -8.75 -1.78 -6.37
N LYS A 113 -9.47 -1.09 -5.50
CA LYS A 113 -10.93 -1.20 -5.42
C LYS A 113 -11.61 -0.80 -6.73
N ASP A 114 -11.16 0.29 -7.34
CA ASP A 114 -11.72 0.78 -8.59
C ASP A 114 -11.54 -0.26 -9.71
N LEU A 115 -10.40 -0.94 -9.74
CA LEU A 115 -10.15 -2.02 -10.71
C LEU A 115 -11.09 -3.20 -10.49
N LYS A 116 -11.37 -3.57 -9.25
CA LYS A 116 -12.29 -4.67 -8.95
C LYS A 116 -13.71 -4.37 -9.43
N VAL A 117 -14.15 -3.12 -9.29
CA VAL A 117 -15.51 -2.73 -9.70
C VAL A 117 -15.64 -2.72 -11.23
N THR A 118 -14.62 -2.27 -11.94
CA THR A 118 -14.64 -2.13 -13.41
C THR A 118 -14.10 -3.35 -14.15
N GLY A 119 -13.39 -4.20 -13.45
CA GLY A 119 -12.78 -5.40 -14.01
C GLY A 119 -13.71 -6.55 -14.06
#